data_1d5f7b675ffdd6ebc751972e2a6fd924
#
_entry.id   1d5f7b675ffdd6ebc751972e2a6fd924
#
_cell.length_a   1.000
_cell.length_b   1.000
_cell.length_c   1.000
_cell.angle_alpha   90.00
_cell.angle_beta   90.00
_cell.angle_gamma   90.00
#
_symmetry.space_group_name_H-M   'P 1'
#
loop_
_entity.id
_entity.type
_entity.pdbx_description
1 polymer ?
#
loop_
_entity_poly.entity_id
_entity_poly.type
_entity_poly.pdbx_seq_one_letter_code
_entity_poly.pdbx_strand_id
1 'polypeptide(L)'
;MGRLSKASAVCGNHHQARLQRCAVLITLCCLPHAGCFAQANQSNPLPEAPSTSSQSQTTPTLAKPLQGGMQLVQLLERKSLVFPDLATNKEPFGPGEKFKLAVNNSWSLATIGVALAGAGFGQAIDSPEGYGQGLDGFGKRFGAGMARAASENLFGTFAIASIMREDPRFYVRKNLSFGQTVKYSAVRLVFTRSDSGKRVVNSGGLLGPLAGEFLANTYYPEGNRDVSSALIRYAADLGWRFGGNMMRQYWPSINKKLRLVPSVTEPAPEKRD
;
A
#
# COMPACT_ATOMS: atom_id res chain seq x y z
N MET A 1 1.31 19.99 -56.22
CA MET A 1 1.63 19.04 -55.16
C MET A 1 1.88 19.84 -53.89
N GLY A 2 0.97 19.86 -52.89
CA GLY A 2 1.17 20.63 -51.65
C GLY A 2 -0.14 21.05 -51.01
N ARG A 3 -1.03 20.15 -50.56
CA ARG A 3 -2.20 20.46 -49.69
C ARG A 3 -2.78 19.24 -48.99
N LEU A 4 -1.98 18.34 -48.43
CA LEU A 4 -2.51 17.21 -47.64
C LEU A 4 -1.79 16.95 -46.28
N SER A 5 -1.11 17.95 -45.72
CA SER A 5 -0.31 17.75 -44.49
C SER A 5 -0.81 18.52 -43.25
N LYS A 6 -1.98 19.15 -43.24
CA LYS A 6 -2.45 19.95 -42.08
C LYS A 6 -3.71 19.40 -41.37
N ALA A 7 -4.33 18.32 -41.82
CA ALA A 7 -5.57 17.83 -41.24
C ALA A 7 -5.36 16.77 -40.15
N SER A 8 -4.16 16.16 -39.99
CA SER A 8 -3.91 15.08 -39.04
C SER A 8 -3.51 15.53 -37.63
N ALA A 9 -3.10 16.79 -37.47
CA ALA A 9 -2.59 17.26 -36.17
C ALA A 9 -3.68 17.83 -35.21
N VAL A 10 -4.89 18.07 -35.70
CA VAL A 10 -5.94 18.71 -34.89
C VAL A 10 -6.83 17.69 -34.15
N CYS A 11 -6.89 16.43 -34.62
CA CYS A 11 -7.77 15.43 -34.01
C CYS A 11 -7.17 14.73 -32.76
N GLY A 12 -5.85 14.80 -32.54
CA GLY A 12 -5.16 14.16 -31.40
C GLY A 12 -5.34 14.91 -30.07
N ASN A 13 -5.53 16.23 -30.11
CA ASN A 13 -5.50 17.05 -28.89
C ASN A 13 -6.80 17.04 -28.07
N HIS A 14 -7.95 16.70 -28.66
CA HIS A 14 -9.23 16.68 -27.94
C HIS A 14 -9.46 15.42 -27.12
N HIS A 15 -8.80 14.30 -27.44
CA HIS A 15 -8.94 13.06 -26.66
C HIS A 15 -8.09 13.08 -25.38
N GLN A 16 -6.90 13.70 -25.42
CA GLN A 16 -6.03 13.84 -24.26
C GLN A 16 -6.60 14.80 -23.20
N ALA A 17 -7.25 15.87 -23.63
CA ALA A 17 -7.86 16.84 -22.71
C ALA A 17 -9.06 16.25 -21.92
N ARG A 18 -9.74 15.25 -22.44
CA ARG A 18 -10.85 14.56 -21.74
C ARG A 18 -10.33 13.57 -20.69
N LEU A 19 -9.23 12.86 -20.97
CA LEU A 19 -8.62 11.91 -20.03
C LEU A 19 -7.95 12.62 -18.84
N GLN A 20 -7.34 13.77 -19.06
CA GLN A 20 -6.76 14.59 -17.97
C GLN A 20 -7.84 15.14 -17.02
N ARG A 21 -9.03 15.48 -17.52
CA ARG A 21 -10.15 15.93 -16.68
C ARG A 21 -10.74 14.84 -15.81
N CYS A 22 -10.73 13.59 -16.27
CA CYS A 22 -11.15 12.46 -15.45
C CYS A 22 -10.15 12.11 -14.34
N ALA A 23 -8.84 12.23 -14.59
CA ALA A 23 -7.81 11.96 -13.58
C ALA A 23 -7.84 13.00 -12.43
N VAL A 24 -8.10 14.28 -12.74
CA VAL A 24 -8.22 15.33 -11.72
C VAL A 24 -9.46 15.16 -10.84
N LEU A 25 -10.55 14.62 -11.37
CA LEU A 25 -11.78 14.38 -10.60
C LEU A 25 -11.64 13.22 -9.59
N ILE A 26 -10.82 12.21 -9.90
CA ILE A 26 -10.57 11.10 -8.97
C ILE A 26 -9.67 11.53 -7.80
N THR A 27 -8.75 12.47 -8.02
CA THR A 27 -7.85 12.98 -6.98
C THR A 27 -8.56 13.96 -6.02
N LEU A 28 -9.64 14.62 -6.45
CA LEU A 28 -10.39 15.58 -5.62
C LEU A 28 -11.39 14.92 -4.66
N CYS A 29 -11.77 13.67 -4.87
CA CYS A 29 -12.69 12.95 -3.99
C CYS A 29 -12.07 12.38 -2.71
N CYS A 30 -10.75 12.48 -2.53
CA CYS A 30 -10.03 11.92 -1.38
C CYS A 30 -9.52 12.95 -0.35
N LEU A 31 -9.93 14.23 -0.46
CA LEU A 31 -9.57 15.23 0.55
C LEU A 31 -10.67 15.31 1.62
N PRO A 32 -10.34 15.14 2.92
CA PRO A 32 -11.32 15.34 3.99
C PRO A 32 -11.66 16.83 4.09
N HIS A 33 -12.95 17.14 4.02
CA HIS A 33 -13.47 18.48 4.27
C HIS A 33 -13.25 18.83 5.76
N ALA A 34 -12.31 19.73 6.02
CA ALA A 34 -12.20 20.39 7.33
C ALA A 34 -13.36 21.36 7.45
N GLY A 35 -14.38 20.96 8.19
CA GLY A 35 -15.53 21.81 8.54
C GLY A 35 -15.10 22.95 9.42
N CYS A 36 -15.31 24.16 8.94
CA CYS A 36 -15.17 25.42 9.66
C CYS A 36 -16.34 25.54 10.65
N PHE A 37 -16.12 25.38 11.95
CA PHE A 37 -17.10 25.73 12.98
C PHE A 37 -16.90 27.19 13.40
N ALA A 38 -17.86 28.02 13.00
CA ALA A 38 -18.02 29.37 13.51
C ALA A 38 -18.57 29.29 14.93
N GLN A 39 -17.88 29.94 15.88
CA GLN A 39 -18.34 30.16 17.25
C GLN A 39 -19.44 31.22 17.27
N ALA A 40 -20.62 30.83 17.71
CA ALA A 40 -21.63 31.77 18.20
C ALA A 40 -21.51 31.92 19.73
N ASN A 41 -21.17 33.15 20.14
CA ASN A 41 -21.08 33.59 21.54
C ASN A 41 -22.50 33.85 22.03
N GLN A 42 -22.93 33.15 23.10
CA GLN A 42 -24.10 33.55 23.90
C GLN A 42 -23.77 33.50 25.37
N SER A 43 -23.71 34.71 25.94
CA SER A 43 -23.69 35.00 27.37
C SER A 43 -25.08 34.74 27.95
N ASN A 44 -25.18 34.02 29.08
CA ASN A 44 -26.26 34.17 30.04
C ASN A 44 -25.86 33.62 31.44
N PRO A 45 -26.53 34.10 32.52
CA PRO A 45 -25.89 34.43 33.80
C PRO A 45 -25.97 33.32 34.83
N LEU A 46 -25.16 33.48 35.89
CA LEU A 46 -25.10 32.65 37.10
C LEU A 46 -26.45 32.57 37.83
N PRO A 47 -26.69 31.46 38.49
CA PRO A 47 -27.21 31.43 39.85
C PRO A 47 -26.32 30.59 40.80
N GLU A 48 -26.43 31.01 42.01
CA GLU A 48 -25.82 30.70 43.29
C GLU A 48 -25.54 29.23 43.63
N ALA A 49 -24.51 29.10 44.50
CA ALA A 49 -24.07 27.87 45.12
C ALA A 49 -25.00 27.40 46.28
N PRO A 50 -25.01 26.10 46.52
CA PRO A 50 -25.01 25.60 47.90
C PRO A 50 -23.93 24.57 48.20
N SER A 51 -23.22 24.83 49.27
CA SER A 51 -22.71 23.95 50.32
C SER A 51 -22.16 22.56 50.06
N THR A 52 -20.84 22.44 50.18
CA THR A 52 -20.06 21.43 50.92
C THR A 52 -20.63 20.04 51.10
N SER A 53 -20.04 19.09 50.37
CA SER A 53 -19.79 17.74 50.87
C SER A 53 -18.42 17.26 50.37
N SER A 54 -17.63 16.79 51.34
CA SER A 54 -16.28 16.26 51.17
C SER A 54 -16.23 15.15 50.15
N GLN A 55 -15.53 15.35 49.06
CA GLN A 55 -15.15 14.26 48.19
C GLN A 55 -13.64 14.31 47.97
N SER A 56 -13.08 13.13 48.18
CA SER A 56 -11.70 12.71 48.01
C SER A 56 -11.01 13.41 46.86
N GLN A 57 -9.84 13.93 47.11
CA GLN A 57 -8.89 14.41 46.12
C GLN A 57 -8.57 13.29 45.11
N THR A 58 -9.22 13.34 43.96
CA THR A 58 -8.77 12.60 42.79
C THR A 58 -7.73 13.47 42.11
N THR A 59 -6.49 13.04 42.20
CA THR A 59 -5.37 13.58 41.43
C THR A 59 -5.76 13.79 39.98
N PRO A 60 -5.41 14.93 39.36
CA PRO A 60 -5.70 15.14 37.95
C PRO A 60 -4.93 14.11 37.11
N THR A 61 -5.68 13.22 36.47
CA THR A 61 -5.14 12.20 35.61
C THR A 61 -4.53 12.87 34.37
N LEU A 62 -3.22 13.01 34.37
CA LEU A 62 -2.39 13.47 33.26
C LEU A 62 -2.32 12.40 32.11
N ALA A 63 -3.37 11.62 31.93
CA ALA A 63 -3.31 10.34 31.26
C ALA A 63 -3.86 10.31 29.81
N LYS A 64 -4.51 11.37 29.32
CA LYS A 64 -5.10 11.31 27.95
C LYS A 64 -4.09 11.28 26.80
N PRO A 65 -3.00 12.06 26.78
CA PRO A 65 -2.03 11.95 25.69
C PRO A 65 -1.19 10.66 25.73
N LEU A 66 -0.93 10.11 26.92
CA LEU A 66 -0.21 8.85 27.10
C LEU A 66 -1.05 7.64 26.68
N GLN A 67 -2.38 7.66 26.90
CA GLN A 67 -3.27 6.58 26.45
C GLN A 67 -3.36 6.51 24.93
N GLY A 68 -3.40 7.63 24.22
CA GLY A 68 -3.34 7.66 22.75
C GLY A 68 -2.02 7.10 22.22
N GLY A 69 -0.89 7.44 22.85
CA GLY A 69 0.42 6.90 22.53
C GLY A 69 0.52 5.39 22.78
N MET A 70 0.00 4.90 23.92
CA MET A 70 -0.02 3.47 24.23
C MET A 70 -0.96 2.69 23.31
N GLN A 71 -2.10 3.24 22.90
CA GLN A 71 -2.97 2.63 21.90
C GLN A 71 -2.30 2.58 20.51
N LEU A 72 -1.58 3.61 20.14
CA LEU A 72 -0.80 3.63 18.91
C LEU A 72 0.32 2.57 18.96
N VAL A 73 1.06 2.48 20.07
CA VAL A 73 2.09 1.46 20.29
C VAL A 73 1.47 0.06 20.27
N GLN A 74 0.31 -0.18 20.88
CA GLN A 74 -0.39 -1.46 20.83
C GLN A 74 -0.92 -1.80 19.43
N LEU A 75 -1.34 -0.80 18.65
CA LEU A 75 -1.69 -0.99 17.22
C LEU A 75 -0.45 -1.30 16.39
N LEU A 76 0.68 -0.68 16.69
CA LEU A 76 1.98 -0.94 16.07
C LEU A 76 2.55 -2.29 16.49
N GLU A 77 2.35 -2.71 17.74
CA GLU A 77 2.73 -4.02 18.26
C GLU A 77 1.97 -5.18 17.63
N ARG A 78 0.73 -4.98 17.19
CA ARG A 78 -0.11 -6.04 16.61
C ARG A 78 0.15 -6.37 15.15
N LYS A 79 0.93 -5.56 14.40
CA LYS A 79 1.21 -5.79 12.98
C LYS A 79 2.66 -5.45 12.67
N SER A 80 3.31 -6.29 11.87
CA SER A 80 4.62 -5.97 11.34
C SER A 80 4.55 -4.69 10.52
N LEU A 81 5.30 -3.67 10.94
CA LEU A 81 5.43 -2.41 10.18
C LEU A 81 6.12 -2.63 8.83
N VAL A 82 6.93 -3.67 8.73
CA VAL A 82 7.69 -3.99 7.52
C VAL A 82 6.83 -4.76 6.54
N PHE A 83 6.18 -5.82 7.00
CA PHE A 83 5.29 -6.66 6.18
C PHE A 83 3.93 -6.82 6.87
N PRO A 84 3.00 -5.87 6.68
CA PRO A 84 1.66 -5.94 7.29
C PRO A 84 0.82 -7.10 6.80
N ASP A 85 1.18 -7.68 5.66
CA ASP A 85 0.50 -8.79 5.01
C ASP A 85 0.91 -10.18 5.54
N LEU A 86 1.78 -10.27 6.54
CA LEU A 86 2.06 -11.55 7.19
C LEU A 86 0.84 -12.03 7.97
N ALA A 87 0.39 -13.25 7.68
CA ALA A 87 -0.76 -13.86 8.33
C ALA A 87 -0.42 -14.23 9.78
N THR A 88 -1.19 -13.68 10.73
CA THR A 88 -1.08 -13.99 12.17
C THR A 88 -2.12 -15.01 12.63
N ASN A 89 -3.21 -15.16 11.89
CA ASN A 89 -4.28 -16.12 12.12
C ASN A 89 -4.79 -16.71 10.80
N LYS A 90 -5.74 -17.64 10.86
CA LYS A 90 -6.37 -18.29 9.69
C LYS A 90 -7.84 -17.94 9.54
N GLU A 91 -8.31 -16.93 10.27
CA GLU A 91 -9.68 -16.48 10.18
C GLU A 91 -9.98 -15.89 8.78
N PRO A 92 -11.23 -16.05 8.30
CA PRO A 92 -11.65 -15.43 7.04
C PRO A 92 -11.37 -13.93 7.06
N PHE A 93 -10.93 -13.38 5.93
CA PHE A 93 -10.50 -12.00 5.82
C PHE A 93 -11.53 -11.19 5.04
N GLY A 94 -12.29 -10.36 5.76
CA GLY A 94 -13.39 -9.59 5.18
C GLY A 94 -12.92 -8.43 4.28
N PRO A 95 -13.83 -7.88 3.43
CA PRO A 95 -13.46 -6.78 2.52
C PRO A 95 -12.91 -5.54 3.23
N GLY A 96 -13.47 -5.17 4.40
CA GLY A 96 -12.98 -4.04 5.20
C GLY A 96 -11.56 -4.25 5.72
N GLU A 97 -11.21 -5.49 6.07
CA GLU A 97 -9.85 -5.85 6.50
C GLU A 97 -8.89 -5.86 5.31
N LYS A 98 -9.33 -6.31 4.12
CA LYS A 98 -8.56 -6.24 2.87
C LYS A 98 -8.26 -4.79 2.49
N PHE A 99 -9.22 -3.89 2.65
CA PHE A 99 -9.00 -2.46 2.44
C PHE A 99 -7.95 -1.89 3.41
N LYS A 100 -8.10 -2.17 4.72
CA LYS A 100 -7.11 -1.76 5.72
C LYS A 100 -5.71 -2.31 5.41
N LEU A 101 -5.65 -3.57 4.96
CA LEU A 101 -4.39 -4.18 4.56
C LEU A 101 -3.80 -3.50 3.32
N ALA A 102 -4.60 -3.18 2.32
CA ALA A 102 -4.15 -2.46 1.12
C ALA A 102 -3.53 -1.10 1.49
N VAL A 103 -4.19 -0.34 2.36
CA VAL A 103 -3.65 0.93 2.87
C VAL A 103 -2.34 0.72 3.64
N ASN A 104 -2.31 -0.23 4.57
CA ASN A 104 -1.11 -0.51 5.37
C ASN A 104 0.07 -0.98 4.51
N ASN A 105 -0.18 -1.82 3.50
CA ASN A 105 0.86 -2.27 2.57
C ASN A 105 1.41 -1.11 1.74
N SER A 106 0.56 -0.19 1.31
CA SER A 106 0.98 0.97 0.51
C SER A 106 1.96 1.88 1.25
N TRP A 107 1.89 1.93 2.57
CA TRP A 107 2.75 2.73 3.45
C TRP A 107 3.68 1.90 4.33
N SER A 108 3.86 0.62 4.03
CA SER A 108 4.75 -0.24 4.80
C SER A 108 6.23 0.15 4.61
N LEU A 109 7.07 -0.12 5.60
CA LEU A 109 8.50 0.13 5.50
C LEU A 109 9.14 -0.63 4.34
N ALA A 110 8.63 -1.82 4.02
CA ALA A 110 9.09 -2.57 2.85
C ALA A 110 8.75 -1.83 1.55
N THR A 111 7.51 -1.32 1.41
CA THR A 111 7.08 -0.58 0.22
C THR A 111 7.88 0.71 0.06
N ILE A 112 8.05 1.48 1.13
CA ILE A 112 8.86 2.71 1.12
C ILE A 112 10.31 2.37 0.75
N GLY A 113 10.89 1.33 1.36
CA GLY A 113 12.26 0.89 1.06
C GLY A 113 12.45 0.47 -0.39
N VAL A 114 11.51 -0.29 -0.96
CA VAL A 114 11.53 -0.67 -2.38
C VAL A 114 11.38 0.56 -3.29
N ALA A 115 10.49 1.50 -2.96
CA ALA A 115 10.33 2.73 -3.73
C ALA A 115 11.59 3.61 -3.70
N LEU A 116 12.24 3.74 -2.53
CA LEU A 116 13.53 4.45 -2.40
C LEU A 116 14.64 3.75 -3.20
N ALA A 117 14.77 2.43 -3.07
CA ALA A 117 15.76 1.66 -3.81
C ALA A 117 15.52 1.74 -5.32
N GLY A 118 14.25 1.64 -5.76
CA GLY A 118 13.86 1.77 -7.15
C GLY A 118 14.13 3.16 -7.71
N ALA A 119 13.85 4.22 -6.93
CA ALA A 119 14.15 5.59 -7.30
C ALA A 119 15.67 5.83 -7.41
N GLY A 120 16.46 5.31 -6.46
CA GLY A 120 17.93 5.39 -6.48
C GLY A 120 18.53 4.64 -7.66
N PHE A 121 18.06 3.41 -7.92
CA PHE A 121 18.52 2.64 -9.07
C PHE A 121 18.12 3.30 -10.39
N GLY A 122 16.86 3.75 -10.53
CA GLY A 122 16.39 4.48 -11.70
C GLY A 122 17.17 5.79 -11.92
N GLN A 123 17.54 6.48 -10.85
CA GLN A 123 18.41 7.66 -10.91
C GLN A 123 19.80 7.30 -11.45
N ALA A 124 20.38 6.19 -11.00
CA ALA A 124 21.72 5.77 -11.41
C ALA A 124 21.80 5.38 -12.90
N ILE A 125 20.75 4.83 -13.45
CA ILE A 125 20.69 4.38 -14.87
C ILE A 125 19.85 5.31 -15.76
N ASP A 126 19.41 6.47 -15.23
CA ASP A 126 18.51 7.45 -15.89
C ASP A 126 17.25 6.83 -16.47
N SER A 127 16.59 5.98 -15.70
CA SER A 127 15.35 5.30 -16.12
C SER A 127 14.21 5.56 -15.11
N PRO A 128 12.98 5.86 -15.57
CA PRO A 128 12.63 6.27 -16.95
C PRO A 128 13.26 7.60 -17.34
N GLU A 129 13.64 7.71 -18.59
CA GLU A 129 14.03 8.99 -19.18
C GLU A 129 12.90 10.01 -19.04
N GLY A 130 13.24 11.30 -18.89
CA GLY A 130 12.24 12.38 -18.77
C GLY A 130 11.86 12.75 -17.33
N TYR A 131 12.25 12.01 -16.31
CA TYR A 131 12.17 12.47 -14.91
C TYR A 131 13.32 13.43 -14.55
N GLY A 132 14.43 13.39 -15.32
CA GLY A 132 15.63 14.17 -15.05
C GLY A 132 16.50 13.59 -13.94
N GLN A 133 17.54 14.34 -13.57
CA GLN A 133 18.53 13.95 -12.59
C GLN A 133 18.44 14.81 -11.31
N GLY A 134 19.24 14.49 -10.29
CA GLY A 134 19.26 15.21 -9.01
C GLY A 134 18.07 14.89 -8.11
N LEU A 135 17.82 15.75 -7.12
CA LEU A 135 16.76 15.53 -6.13
C LEU A 135 15.35 15.59 -6.73
N ASP A 136 15.14 16.44 -7.75
CA ASP A 136 13.84 16.54 -8.43
C ASP A 136 13.53 15.22 -9.17
N GLY A 137 14.48 14.70 -9.96
CA GLY A 137 14.33 13.43 -10.68
C GLY A 137 14.15 12.24 -9.72
N PHE A 138 14.90 12.21 -8.62
CA PHE A 138 14.74 11.22 -7.57
C PHE A 138 13.34 11.28 -6.94
N GLY A 139 12.88 12.49 -6.57
CA GLY A 139 11.56 12.70 -5.98
C GLY A 139 10.42 12.26 -6.90
N LYS A 140 10.51 12.55 -8.20
CA LYS A 140 9.55 12.09 -9.20
C LYS A 140 9.51 10.57 -9.32
N ARG A 141 10.67 9.90 -9.36
CA ARG A 141 10.76 8.42 -9.39
C ARG A 141 10.20 7.80 -8.12
N PHE A 142 10.54 8.35 -6.95
CA PHE A 142 10.02 7.89 -5.67
C PHE A 142 8.49 8.05 -5.60
N GLY A 143 7.97 9.24 -5.92
CA GLY A 143 6.53 9.52 -5.94
C GLY A 143 5.77 8.61 -6.91
N ALA A 144 6.30 8.39 -8.12
CA ALA A 144 5.74 7.46 -9.08
C ALA A 144 5.74 6.02 -8.56
N GLY A 145 6.81 5.58 -7.91
CA GLY A 145 6.91 4.27 -7.26
C GLY A 145 5.87 4.08 -6.15
N MET A 146 5.68 5.08 -5.29
CA MET A 146 4.67 5.06 -4.24
C MET A 146 3.24 5.06 -4.80
N ALA A 147 2.95 5.88 -5.83
CA ALA A 147 1.66 5.92 -6.48
C ALA A 147 1.31 4.57 -7.14
N ARG A 148 2.30 3.95 -7.79
CA ARG A 148 2.17 2.61 -8.36
C ARG A 148 1.85 1.58 -7.28
N ALA A 149 2.64 1.53 -6.20
CA ALA A 149 2.41 0.60 -5.09
C ALA A 149 1.02 0.78 -4.45
N ALA A 150 0.56 2.01 -4.28
CA ALA A 150 -0.79 2.29 -3.77
C ALA A 150 -1.87 1.77 -4.73
N SER A 151 -1.72 1.98 -6.04
CA SER A 151 -2.64 1.48 -7.07
C SER A 151 -2.69 -0.05 -7.10
N GLU A 152 -1.53 -0.70 -7.08
CA GLU A 152 -1.41 -2.17 -7.03
C GLU A 152 -2.09 -2.77 -5.81
N ASN A 153 -1.90 -2.17 -4.63
CA ASN A 153 -2.55 -2.62 -3.41
C ASN A 153 -4.06 -2.38 -3.45
N LEU A 154 -4.51 -1.23 -3.97
CA LEU A 154 -5.93 -0.94 -4.10
C LEU A 154 -6.62 -1.92 -5.04
N PHE A 155 -6.05 -2.18 -6.22
CA PHE A 155 -6.63 -3.13 -7.17
C PHE A 155 -6.43 -4.58 -6.71
N GLY A 156 -5.20 -4.99 -6.37
CA GLY A 156 -4.87 -6.38 -6.09
C GLY A 156 -5.29 -6.84 -4.70
N THR A 157 -4.83 -6.14 -3.67
CA THR A 157 -5.05 -6.55 -2.26
C THR A 157 -6.49 -6.30 -1.80
N PHE A 158 -7.14 -5.24 -2.31
CA PHE A 158 -8.51 -4.91 -1.92
C PHE A 158 -9.53 -5.32 -2.97
N ALA A 159 -9.57 -4.67 -4.14
CA ALA A 159 -10.69 -4.80 -5.08
C ALA A 159 -10.82 -6.22 -5.64
N ILE A 160 -9.80 -6.71 -6.34
CA ILE A 160 -9.81 -8.03 -7.00
C ILE A 160 -9.88 -9.14 -5.95
N ALA A 161 -9.07 -9.07 -4.88
CA ALA A 161 -9.10 -10.08 -3.82
C ALA A 161 -10.47 -10.14 -3.11
N SER A 162 -11.21 -9.03 -3.01
CA SER A 162 -12.56 -9.02 -2.44
C SER A 162 -13.58 -9.66 -3.39
N ILE A 163 -13.53 -9.34 -4.68
CA ILE A 163 -14.43 -9.90 -5.70
C ILE A 163 -14.20 -11.41 -5.86
N MET A 164 -12.94 -11.83 -5.94
CA MET A 164 -12.54 -13.23 -6.15
C MET A 164 -12.51 -14.04 -4.83
N ARG A 165 -12.80 -13.41 -3.69
CA ARG A 165 -12.76 -14.01 -2.35
C ARG A 165 -11.42 -14.66 -2.05
N GLU A 166 -10.35 -13.97 -2.41
CA GLU A 166 -8.96 -14.39 -2.16
C GLU A 166 -8.44 -13.79 -0.85
N ASP A 167 -7.63 -14.57 -0.14
CA ASP A 167 -6.88 -14.08 1.02
C ASP A 167 -5.52 -13.53 0.56
N PRO A 168 -5.31 -12.21 0.61
CA PRO A 168 -4.07 -11.59 0.14
C PRO A 168 -2.89 -11.76 1.09
N ARG A 169 -3.10 -12.30 2.29
CA ARG A 169 -2.06 -12.46 3.30
C ARG A 169 -1.02 -13.50 2.90
N PHE A 170 0.22 -13.29 3.34
CA PHE A 170 1.32 -14.22 3.15
C PHE A 170 1.45 -15.15 4.37
N TYR A 171 1.39 -16.45 4.14
CA TYR A 171 1.53 -17.47 5.16
C TYR A 171 2.96 -18.02 5.20
N VAL A 172 3.67 -17.81 6.31
CA VAL A 172 5.03 -18.31 6.49
C VAL A 172 5.02 -19.80 6.75
N ARG A 173 5.86 -20.55 6.06
CA ARG A 173 6.09 -21.98 6.31
C ARG A 173 7.34 -22.19 7.18
N LYS A 174 7.25 -23.05 8.18
CA LYS A 174 8.37 -23.38 9.05
C LYS A 174 9.26 -24.45 8.41
N ASN A 175 10.56 -24.39 8.72
CA ASN A 175 11.54 -25.45 8.38
C ASN A 175 11.65 -25.76 6.88
N LEU A 176 11.59 -24.75 6.02
CA LEU A 176 11.90 -24.90 4.60
C LEU A 176 13.41 -24.78 4.36
N SER A 177 13.95 -25.67 3.51
CA SER A 177 15.27 -25.46 2.91
C SER A 177 15.26 -24.27 1.94
N PHE A 178 16.43 -23.79 1.53
CA PHE A 178 16.53 -22.68 0.56
C PHE A 178 15.78 -23.00 -0.74
N GLY A 179 16.02 -24.17 -1.33
CA GLY A 179 15.34 -24.58 -2.57
C GLY A 179 13.81 -24.69 -2.43
N GLN A 180 13.33 -25.17 -1.26
CA GLN A 180 11.89 -25.19 -0.96
C GLN A 180 11.32 -23.80 -0.79
N THR A 181 12.08 -22.87 -0.21
CA THR A 181 11.67 -21.45 -0.09
C THR A 181 11.56 -20.78 -1.46
N VAL A 182 12.53 -21.02 -2.34
CA VAL A 182 12.48 -20.53 -3.74
C VAL A 182 11.22 -21.06 -4.44
N LYS A 183 10.98 -22.40 -4.38
CA LYS A 183 9.78 -23.00 -4.97
C LYS A 183 8.49 -22.44 -4.36
N TYR A 184 8.42 -22.31 -3.05
CA TYR A 184 7.25 -21.74 -2.38
C TYR A 184 6.99 -20.30 -2.77
N SER A 185 8.03 -19.46 -2.79
CA SER A 185 7.94 -18.05 -3.19
C SER A 185 7.48 -17.88 -4.63
N ALA A 186 7.96 -18.72 -5.55
CA ALA A 186 7.50 -18.74 -6.94
C ALA A 186 6.03 -19.18 -7.06
N VAL A 187 5.65 -20.24 -6.37
CA VAL A 187 4.27 -20.74 -6.35
C VAL A 187 3.31 -19.69 -5.81
N ARG A 188 3.73 -18.90 -4.81
CA ARG A 188 2.90 -17.83 -4.22
C ARG A 188 2.66 -16.64 -5.15
N LEU A 189 3.41 -16.48 -6.23
CA LEU A 189 3.07 -15.51 -7.27
C LEU A 189 1.78 -15.90 -8.01
N VAL A 190 1.63 -17.20 -8.31
CA VAL A 190 0.54 -17.70 -9.15
C VAL A 190 -0.65 -18.20 -8.33
N PHE A 191 -0.40 -18.73 -7.14
CA PHE A 191 -1.44 -19.32 -6.29
C PHE A 191 -1.48 -18.65 -4.91
N THR A 192 -2.68 -18.42 -4.43
CA THR A 192 -2.98 -17.94 -3.08
C THR A 192 -3.99 -18.84 -2.39
N ARG A 193 -4.53 -18.40 -1.26
CA ARG A 193 -5.68 -19.01 -0.59
C ARG A 193 -6.94 -18.23 -0.88
N SER A 194 -8.08 -18.90 -0.89
CA SER A 194 -9.38 -18.24 -0.77
C SER A 194 -9.67 -17.90 0.70
N ASP A 195 -10.66 -17.04 0.93
CA ASP A 195 -11.16 -16.75 2.29
C ASP A 195 -11.63 -18.02 3.03
N SER A 196 -12.02 -19.07 2.29
CA SER A 196 -12.34 -20.41 2.85
C SER A 196 -11.13 -21.31 3.07
N GLY A 197 -9.92 -20.85 2.80
CA GLY A 197 -8.66 -21.59 3.00
C GLY A 197 -8.25 -22.54 1.87
N LYS A 198 -9.02 -22.65 0.78
CA LYS A 198 -8.68 -23.47 -0.39
C LYS A 198 -7.62 -22.79 -1.25
N ARG A 199 -6.79 -23.58 -1.93
CA ARG A 199 -5.82 -23.05 -2.91
C ARG A 199 -6.54 -22.57 -4.17
N VAL A 200 -6.27 -21.34 -4.58
CA VAL A 200 -6.85 -20.69 -5.77
C VAL A 200 -5.77 -19.93 -6.53
N VAL A 201 -6.07 -19.53 -7.76
CA VAL A 201 -5.20 -18.64 -8.53
C VAL A 201 -5.12 -17.30 -7.82
N ASN A 202 -3.96 -16.66 -7.79
CA ASN A 202 -3.72 -15.36 -7.18
C ASN A 202 -4.10 -14.22 -8.15
N SER A 203 -5.39 -14.09 -8.43
CA SER A 203 -5.89 -13.10 -9.38
C SER A 203 -5.55 -11.68 -8.92
N GLY A 204 -5.71 -11.40 -7.62
CA GLY A 204 -5.33 -10.11 -7.02
C GLY A 204 -3.85 -9.82 -7.20
N GLY A 205 -2.98 -10.80 -6.94
CA GLY A 205 -1.53 -10.67 -7.07
C GLY A 205 -1.02 -10.56 -8.50
N LEU A 206 -1.77 -11.04 -9.48
CA LEU A 206 -1.41 -10.96 -10.92
C LEU A 206 -2.05 -9.75 -11.60
N LEU A 207 -3.35 -9.56 -11.44
CA LEU A 207 -4.08 -8.50 -12.15
C LEU A 207 -3.96 -7.14 -11.48
N GLY A 208 -3.73 -7.09 -10.14
CA GLY A 208 -3.54 -5.84 -9.41
C GLY A 208 -2.35 -5.04 -9.92
N PRO A 209 -1.15 -5.62 -9.97
CA PRO A 209 0.03 -4.97 -10.56
C PRO A 209 -0.17 -4.58 -12.02
N LEU A 210 -0.77 -5.45 -12.83
CA LEU A 210 -1.06 -5.15 -14.22
C LEU A 210 -1.96 -3.91 -14.36
N ALA A 211 -3.03 -3.83 -13.58
CA ALA A 211 -3.90 -2.65 -13.53
C ALA A 211 -3.15 -1.41 -13.05
N GLY A 212 -2.27 -1.55 -12.04
CA GLY A 212 -1.40 -0.49 -11.54
C GLY A 212 -0.46 0.05 -12.61
N GLU A 213 0.15 -0.82 -13.43
CA GLU A 213 1.04 -0.41 -14.51
C GLU A 213 0.30 0.32 -15.64
N PHE A 214 -0.91 -0.11 -16.00
CA PHE A 214 -1.73 0.64 -16.96
C PHE A 214 -2.16 2.00 -16.41
N LEU A 215 -2.48 2.10 -15.13
CA LEU A 215 -2.74 3.38 -14.50
C LEU A 215 -1.48 4.24 -14.46
N ALA A 216 -0.32 3.66 -14.23
CA ALA A 216 0.96 4.35 -14.22
C ALA A 216 1.26 5.06 -15.56
N ASN A 217 0.80 4.54 -16.68
CA ASN A 217 0.93 5.20 -17.98
C ASN A 217 0.30 6.61 -18.05
N THR A 218 -0.59 6.96 -17.10
CA THR A 218 -1.19 8.30 -17.05
C THR A 218 -0.22 9.37 -16.53
N TYR A 219 0.74 9.00 -15.70
CA TYR A 219 1.68 9.94 -15.05
C TYR A 219 3.16 9.67 -15.33
N TYR A 220 3.50 8.58 -16.02
CA TYR A 220 4.88 8.34 -16.49
C TYR A 220 5.26 9.31 -17.62
N PRO A 221 6.57 9.52 -17.88
CA PRO A 221 7.03 10.31 -19.04
C PRO A 221 6.52 9.74 -20.36
N GLU A 222 6.30 10.62 -21.36
CA GLU A 222 5.66 10.23 -22.63
C GLU A 222 6.32 9.06 -23.35
N GLY A 223 7.65 8.99 -23.35
CA GLY A 223 8.40 7.88 -23.96
C GLY A 223 8.22 6.52 -23.29
N ASN A 224 7.51 6.45 -22.14
CA ASN A 224 7.34 5.22 -21.35
C ASN A 224 5.86 4.87 -21.09
N ARG A 225 4.93 5.39 -21.90
CA ARG A 225 3.48 5.20 -21.75
C ARG A 225 2.88 4.13 -22.64
N ASP A 226 3.68 3.50 -23.46
CA ASP A 226 3.24 2.46 -24.37
C ASP A 226 2.97 1.13 -23.64
N VAL A 227 2.21 0.25 -24.29
CA VAL A 227 1.85 -1.07 -23.74
C VAL A 227 3.09 -1.94 -23.49
N SER A 228 4.09 -1.86 -24.38
CA SER A 228 5.33 -2.61 -24.25
C SER A 228 6.09 -2.23 -22.98
N SER A 229 6.27 -0.95 -22.72
CA SER A 229 6.88 -0.44 -21.50
C SER A 229 6.11 -0.86 -20.24
N ALA A 230 4.78 -0.82 -20.27
CA ALA A 230 3.95 -1.30 -19.16
C ALA A 230 4.15 -2.79 -18.90
N LEU A 231 4.21 -3.63 -19.93
CA LEU A 231 4.43 -5.06 -19.78
C LEU A 231 5.84 -5.40 -19.28
N ILE A 232 6.86 -4.64 -19.70
CA ILE A 232 8.23 -4.81 -19.21
C ILE A 232 8.30 -4.46 -17.70
N ARG A 233 7.69 -3.34 -17.29
CA ARG A 233 7.60 -2.96 -15.87
C ARG A 233 6.84 -4.00 -15.06
N TYR A 234 5.73 -4.52 -15.60
CA TYR A 234 4.96 -5.60 -14.96
C TYR A 234 5.81 -6.87 -14.78
N ALA A 235 6.58 -7.28 -15.79
CA ALA A 235 7.46 -8.43 -15.68
C ALA A 235 8.56 -8.21 -14.61
N ALA A 236 9.15 -7.01 -14.57
CA ALA A 236 10.09 -6.64 -13.52
C ALA A 236 9.44 -6.65 -12.12
N ASP A 237 8.19 -6.17 -12.00
CA ASP A 237 7.43 -6.21 -10.74
C ASP A 237 7.20 -7.64 -10.24
N LEU A 238 6.90 -8.60 -11.12
CA LEU A 238 6.80 -10.00 -10.73
C LEU A 238 8.11 -10.54 -10.14
N GLY A 239 9.27 -10.10 -10.67
CA GLY A 239 10.58 -10.42 -10.10
C GLY A 239 10.76 -9.83 -8.70
N TRP A 240 10.38 -8.56 -8.50
CA TRP A 240 10.42 -7.91 -7.19
C TRP A 240 9.47 -8.57 -6.19
N ARG A 241 8.28 -9.00 -6.61
CA ARG A 241 7.32 -9.75 -5.79
C ARG A 241 7.86 -11.11 -5.39
N PHE A 242 8.57 -11.80 -6.29
CA PHE A 242 9.28 -13.02 -5.95
C PHE A 242 10.29 -12.79 -4.83
N GLY A 243 11.18 -11.78 -4.98
CA GLY A 243 12.12 -11.38 -3.95
C GLY A 243 11.44 -10.99 -2.63
N GLY A 244 10.33 -10.24 -2.71
CA GLY A 244 9.48 -9.87 -1.59
C GLY A 244 8.89 -11.09 -0.86
N ASN A 245 8.45 -12.13 -1.59
CA ASN A 245 7.97 -13.38 -1.00
C ASN A 245 9.09 -14.14 -0.28
N MET A 246 10.32 -14.13 -0.84
CA MET A 246 11.49 -14.68 -0.15
C MET A 246 11.76 -13.93 1.17
N MET A 247 11.75 -12.60 1.14
CA MET A 247 11.94 -11.78 2.34
C MET A 247 10.86 -12.02 3.40
N ARG A 248 9.58 -12.09 3.00
CA ARG A 248 8.47 -12.42 3.91
C ARG A 248 8.66 -13.78 4.57
N GLN A 249 9.13 -14.77 3.80
CA GLN A 249 9.37 -16.12 4.30
C GLN A 249 10.48 -16.14 5.37
N TYR A 250 11.53 -15.35 5.23
CA TYR A 250 12.64 -15.29 6.19
C TYR A 250 12.44 -14.22 7.28
N TRP A 251 11.50 -13.29 7.10
CA TRP A 251 11.32 -12.15 7.98
C TRP A 251 11.17 -12.49 9.46
N PRO A 252 10.38 -13.50 9.88
CA PRO A 252 10.25 -13.85 11.29
C PRO A 252 11.60 -14.26 11.92
N SER A 253 12.44 -14.98 11.17
CA SER A 253 13.78 -15.38 11.63
C SER A 253 14.74 -14.20 11.72
N ILE A 254 14.68 -13.29 10.73
CA ILE A 254 15.48 -12.07 10.69
C ILE A 254 15.09 -11.16 11.85
N ASN A 255 13.80 -10.90 12.02
CA ASN A 255 13.27 -10.05 13.10
C ASN A 255 13.65 -10.57 14.49
N LYS A 256 13.51 -11.89 14.71
CA LYS A 256 13.91 -12.54 15.97
C LYS A 256 15.40 -12.39 16.24
N LYS A 257 16.26 -12.55 15.23
CA LYS A 257 17.73 -12.47 15.36
C LYS A 257 18.19 -11.04 15.60
N LEU A 258 17.62 -10.07 14.90
CA LEU A 258 18.04 -8.66 14.93
C LEU A 258 17.28 -7.82 15.96
N ARG A 259 16.21 -8.34 16.55
CA ARG A 259 15.32 -7.63 17.50
C ARG A 259 14.86 -6.26 16.98
N LEU A 260 14.59 -6.19 15.67
CA LEU A 260 14.29 -4.93 14.98
C LEU A 260 12.91 -4.36 15.36
N VAL A 261 11.97 -5.24 15.67
CA VAL A 261 10.60 -4.86 16.10
C VAL A 261 10.19 -5.84 17.20
N PRO A 262 9.50 -5.41 18.26
CA PRO A 262 8.92 -6.32 19.24
C PRO A 262 8.15 -7.42 18.52
N SER A 263 8.42 -8.68 18.85
CA SER A 263 7.80 -9.82 18.17
C SER A 263 6.35 -9.93 18.58
N VAL A 264 5.48 -9.43 17.74
CA VAL A 264 4.05 -9.62 17.89
C VAL A 264 3.64 -10.86 17.15
N THR A 265 3.13 -11.80 17.91
CA THR A 265 2.47 -13.03 17.49
C THR A 265 3.15 -13.78 16.32
N GLU A 266 3.70 -14.94 16.62
CA GLU A 266 4.30 -15.83 15.64
C GLU A 266 3.31 -16.08 14.49
N PRO A 267 3.73 -15.89 13.21
CA PRO A 267 2.83 -16.06 12.08
C PRO A 267 2.21 -17.45 12.07
N ALA A 268 0.93 -17.54 11.71
CA ALA A 268 0.22 -18.82 11.66
C ALA A 268 0.90 -19.77 10.65
N PRO A 269 1.35 -20.97 11.07
CA PRO A 269 2.03 -21.89 10.17
C PRO A 269 1.07 -22.41 9.11
N GLU A 270 1.49 -22.42 7.86
CA GLU A 270 0.79 -23.09 6.78
C GLU A 270 1.03 -24.59 6.84
N LYS A 271 -0.05 -25.40 6.80
CA LYS A 271 0.09 -26.86 6.68
C LYS A 271 0.73 -27.20 5.34
N ARG A 272 1.59 -28.24 5.33
CA ARG A 272 2.08 -28.86 4.09
C ARG A 272 0.91 -29.64 3.48
N ASP A 273 0.48 -29.25 2.32
CA ASP A 273 -0.37 -30.07 1.45
C ASP A 273 0.54 -30.82 0.50
#